data_ed05282eaed392c1b82982cec1f53677
#
_entry.id   ed05282eaed392c1b82982cec1f53677
#
_cell.length_a   1.000
_cell.length_b   1.000
_cell.length_c   1.000
_cell.angle_alpha   90.00
_cell.angle_beta   90.00
_cell.angle_gamma   90.00
#
_symmetry.space_group_name_H-M   'P 1'
#
loop_
_entity.id
_entity.type
_entity.pdbx_description
1 polymer ?
#
loop_
_entity_poly.entity_id
_entity_poly.type
_entity_poly.pdbx_seq_one_letter_code
_entity_poly.pdbx_strand_id
1 'polypeptide(L)'
;RETTAVLMQLAKGLNISIFIVGHVTKEGVVAGPRMLEHMVDTVLYFEGDKNAAYRILRSVKNRFGSTNEIGVFEMRQEGLAEVANPSEYMLTGRPEEASGSVVVCLLEGTRPILVEIQALVCDSKFGMPRRTAAGADYNRVNLLMAVLEKRAGIHLSGSDAYVNIAGGMKVNEPAMDLGIVMALVSSFRNRPMMENTIVFGEVGLAGEVRAVSQPQIRINEAVKLGFGNCILPQVCLKNIKKTDKINLIGISSVKDAVKLI
;
A
#
# COMPACT_ATOMS: atom_id res chain seq x y z
N ARG A 1 -25.78 -23.85 9.04
CA ARG A 1 -24.99 -24.44 10.15
C ARG A 1 -24.95 -25.97 10.06
N GLU A 2 -26.07 -26.65 10.02
CA GLU A 2 -26.15 -28.13 9.89
C GLU A 2 -25.51 -28.60 8.58
N THR A 3 -25.87 -27.97 7.47
CA THR A 3 -25.29 -28.28 6.14
C THR A 3 -23.77 -28.19 6.13
N THR A 4 -23.19 -27.15 6.74
CA THR A 4 -21.74 -26.98 6.80
C THR A 4 -21.08 -28.05 7.66
N ALA A 5 -21.71 -28.45 8.78
CA ALA A 5 -21.20 -29.53 9.61
C ALA A 5 -21.18 -30.86 8.85
N VAL A 6 -22.23 -31.15 8.08
CA VAL A 6 -22.31 -32.36 7.23
C VAL A 6 -21.22 -32.31 6.15
N LEU A 7 -21.03 -31.17 5.46
CA LEU A 7 -19.98 -31.02 4.44
C LEU A 7 -18.58 -31.21 5.04
N MET A 8 -18.33 -30.70 6.24
CA MET A 8 -17.05 -30.90 6.93
C MET A 8 -16.81 -32.38 7.31
N GLN A 9 -17.85 -33.07 7.75
CA GLN A 9 -17.76 -34.52 8.04
C GLN A 9 -17.46 -35.31 6.76
N LEU A 10 -18.12 -34.98 5.65
CA LEU A 10 -17.85 -35.58 4.33
C LEU A 10 -16.42 -35.30 3.86
N ALA A 11 -15.97 -34.04 3.97
CA ALA A 11 -14.61 -33.66 3.58
C ALA A 11 -13.57 -34.50 4.32
N LYS A 12 -13.70 -34.62 5.64
CA LYS A 12 -12.78 -35.41 6.49
C LYS A 12 -12.91 -36.89 6.29
N GLY A 13 -14.14 -37.41 6.18
CA GLY A 13 -14.41 -38.84 6.04
C GLY A 13 -13.98 -39.39 4.70
N LEU A 14 -14.10 -38.62 3.63
CA LEU A 14 -13.78 -39.03 2.26
C LEU A 14 -12.44 -38.46 1.76
N ASN A 15 -11.75 -37.68 2.59
CA ASN A 15 -10.49 -36.97 2.24
C ASN A 15 -10.61 -36.15 0.95
N ILE A 16 -11.68 -35.37 0.83
CA ILE A 16 -11.95 -34.47 -0.32
C ILE A 16 -11.90 -33.02 0.10
N SER A 17 -11.44 -32.15 -0.81
CA SER A 17 -11.48 -30.69 -0.61
C SER A 17 -12.85 -30.14 -1.01
N ILE A 18 -13.49 -29.37 -0.12
CA ILE A 18 -14.78 -28.73 -0.37
C ILE A 18 -14.59 -27.22 -0.34
N PHE A 19 -14.97 -26.53 -1.42
CA PHE A 19 -15.01 -25.07 -1.52
C PHE A 19 -16.44 -24.59 -1.35
N ILE A 20 -16.66 -23.71 -0.37
CA ILE A 20 -17.95 -23.07 -0.13
C ILE A 20 -17.83 -21.61 -0.58
N VAL A 21 -18.55 -21.25 -1.62
CA VAL A 21 -18.59 -19.87 -2.13
C VAL A 21 -19.73 -19.11 -1.46
N GLY A 22 -19.39 -18.00 -0.80
CA GLY A 22 -20.33 -17.12 -0.12
C GLY A 22 -20.26 -15.70 -0.67
N HIS A 23 -21.24 -14.87 -0.32
CA HIS A 23 -21.26 -13.45 -0.62
C HIS A 23 -20.99 -12.64 0.64
N VAL A 24 -20.29 -11.53 0.49
CA VAL A 24 -20.13 -10.51 1.54
C VAL A 24 -21.20 -9.43 1.40
N THR A 25 -21.66 -8.87 2.52
CA THR A 25 -22.53 -7.69 2.52
C THR A 25 -21.74 -6.44 2.09
N LYS A 26 -22.45 -5.31 1.87
CA LYS A 26 -21.80 -4.03 1.54
C LYS A 26 -20.85 -3.54 2.65
N GLU A 27 -21.05 -3.98 3.87
CA GLU A 27 -20.19 -3.70 5.03
C GLU A 27 -18.97 -4.63 5.11
N GLY A 28 -18.73 -5.50 4.12
CA GLY A 28 -17.60 -6.42 4.09
C GLY A 28 -17.73 -7.62 5.04
N VAL A 29 -18.91 -7.87 5.56
CA VAL A 29 -19.20 -9.02 6.41
C VAL A 29 -19.79 -10.15 5.56
N VAL A 30 -19.35 -11.40 5.79
CA VAL A 30 -19.95 -12.57 5.10
C VAL A 30 -21.45 -12.58 5.36
N ALA A 31 -22.23 -12.61 4.27
CA ALA A 31 -23.69 -12.73 4.34
C ALA A 31 -24.05 -14.12 4.90
N GLY A 32 -24.24 -14.19 6.20
CA GLY A 32 -24.48 -15.42 6.95
C GLY A 32 -23.86 -15.37 8.34
N PRO A 33 -24.05 -16.39 9.17
CA PRO A 33 -23.48 -16.39 10.50
C PRO A 33 -21.95 -16.36 10.40
N ARG A 34 -21.25 -15.42 11.04
CA ARG A 34 -19.78 -15.43 11.29
C ARG A 34 -19.26 -16.79 11.77
N MET A 35 -20.19 -17.63 12.24
CA MET A 35 -19.94 -18.99 12.67
C MET A 35 -19.40 -19.90 11.57
N LEU A 36 -19.69 -19.66 10.27
CA LEU A 36 -19.12 -20.44 9.17
C LEU A 36 -17.60 -20.29 9.10
N GLU A 37 -17.12 -19.05 9.26
CA GLU A 37 -15.67 -18.76 9.27
C GLU A 37 -14.93 -19.49 10.39
N HIS A 38 -15.58 -19.68 11.54
CA HIS A 38 -15.00 -20.43 12.65
C HIS A 38 -14.98 -21.95 12.42
N MET A 39 -15.91 -22.47 11.62
CA MET A 39 -16.02 -23.92 11.36
C MET A 39 -15.03 -24.41 10.31
N VAL A 40 -14.81 -23.66 9.23
CA VAL A 40 -13.95 -24.06 8.12
C VAL A 40 -12.46 -23.95 8.44
N ASP A 41 -11.62 -24.68 7.72
CA ASP A 41 -10.17 -24.68 7.96
C ASP A 41 -9.47 -23.47 7.34
N THR A 42 -9.95 -22.99 6.21
CA THR A 42 -9.41 -21.82 5.50
C THR A 42 -10.54 -20.88 5.11
N VAL A 43 -10.32 -19.58 5.25
CA VAL A 43 -11.21 -18.51 4.79
C VAL A 43 -10.42 -17.60 3.86
N LEU A 44 -10.90 -17.45 2.63
CA LEU A 44 -10.32 -16.58 1.62
C LEU A 44 -11.32 -15.47 1.29
N TYR A 45 -10.87 -14.22 1.34
CA TYR A 45 -11.65 -13.08 0.88
C TYR A 45 -11.21 -12.70 -0.51
N PHE A 46 -12.18 -12.50 -1.38
CA PHE A 46 -11.99 -12.00 -2.72
C PHE A 46 -12.39 -10.54 -2.76
N GLU A 47 -11.40 -9.68 -2.70
CA GLU A 47 -11.55 -8.22 -2.56
C GLU A 47 -11.35 -7.54 -3.91
N GLY A 48 -12.06 -6.45 -4.15
CA GLY A 48 -11.86 -5.58 -5.32
C GLY A 48 -12.96 -4.55 -5.45
N ASP A 49 -12.60 -3.36 -5.87
CA ASP A 49 -13.58 -2.34 -6.22
C ASP A 49 -14.18 -2.65 -7.60
N LYS A 50 -15.45 -2.26 -7.82
CA LYS A 50 -16.13 -2.47 -9.11
C LYS A 50 -15.42 -1.78 -10.28
N ASN A 51 -14.71 -0.71 -9.98
CA ASN A 51 -13.98 0.11 -10.96
C ASN A 51 -12.48 -0.24 -11.07
N ALA A 52 -11.97 -1.13 -10.22
CA ALA A 52 -10.58 -1.58 -10.28
C ALA A 52 -10.45 -2.77 -11.24
N ALA A 53 -9.43 -2.73 -12.10
CA ALA A 53 -9.16 -3.79 -13.07
C ALA A 53 -8.67 -5.09 -12.42
N TYR A 54 -8.23 -5.03 -11.17
CA TYR A 54 -7.69 -6.19 -10.44
C TYR A 54 -8.57 -6.62 -9.27
N ARG A 55 -8.30 -7.84 -8.81
CA ARG A 55 -8.91 -8.48 -7.64
C ARG A 55 -7.81 -9.06 -6.77
N ILE A 56 -7.99 -8.96 -5.45
CA ILE A 56 -7.06 -9.52 -4.48
C ILE A 56 -7.75 -10.69 -3.79
N LEU A 57 -7.12 -11.85 -3.80
CA LEU A 57 -7.50 -13.00 -3.00
C LEU A 57 -6.64 -13.01 -1.74
N ARG A 58 -7.26 -12.78 -0.59
CA ARG A 58 -6.59 -12.67 0.70
C ARG A 58 -6.97 -13.82 1.62
N SER A 59 -5.99 -14.46 2.22
CA SER A 59 -6.22 -15.43 3.30
C SER A 59 -6.50 -14.69 4.61
N VAL A 60 -7.70 -14.89 5.18
CA VAL A 60 -8.10 -14.31 6.47
C VAL A 60 -7.94 -15.32 7.60
N LYS A 61 -8.10 -16.59 7.28
CA LYS A 61 -7.90 -17.70 8.19
C LYS A 61 -7.27 -18.88 7.45
N ASN A 62 -6.26 -19.48 8.04
CA ASN A 62 -5.67 -20.72 7.55
C ASN A 62 -5.15 -21.56 8.74
N ARG A 63 -5.76 -22.70 9.02
CA ARG A 63 -5.33 -23.58 10.13
C ARG A 63 -4.01 -24.28 9.88
N PHE A 64 -3.64 -24.47 8.63
CA PHE A 64 -2.51 -25.30 8.22
C PHE A 64 -1.37 -24.52 7.56
N GLY A 65 -1.47 -23.18 7.52
CA GLY A 65 -0.45 -22.35 6.89
C GLY A 65 -0.57 -20.87 7.23
N SER A 66 0.23 -20.06 6.54
CA SER A 66 0.24 -18.61 6.68
C SER A 66 -1.07 -17.99 6.19
N THR A 67 -1.50 -16.91 6.83
CA THR A 67 -2.56 -16.01 6.34
C THR A 67 -1.99 -14.78 5.64
N ASN A 68 -0.68 -14.67 5.55
CA ASN A 68 0.01 -13.51 4.98
C ASN A 68 0.19 -13.58 3.45
N GLU A 69 -0.33 -14.63 2.82
CA GLU A 69 -0.27 -14.82 1.37
C GLU A 69 -1.44 -14.12 0.69
N ILE A 70 -1.14 -13.47 -0.43
CA ILE A 70 -2.16 -12.89 -1.32
C ILE A 70 -1.97 -13.33 -2.76
N GLY A 71 -3.08 -13.50 -3.49
CA GLY A 71 -3.11 -13.63 -4.95
C GLY A 71 -3.65 -12.35 -5.58
N VAL A 72 -3.01 -11.87 -6.64
CA VAL A 72 -3.50 -10.72 -7.41
C VAL A 72 -3.95 -11.20 -8.79
N PHE A 73 -5.15 -10.83 -9.18
CA PHE A 73 -5.77 -11.24 -10.42
C PHE A 73 -6.28 -10.02 -11.19
N GLU A 74 -6.20 -10.07 -12.50
CA GLU A 74 -6.76 -9.11 -13.43
C GLU A 74 -8.07 -9.65 -14.02
N MET A 75 -9.08 -8.78 -14.16
CA MET A 75 -10.31 -9.14 -14.84
C MET A 75 -10.14 -8.91 -16.35
N ARG A 76 -10.13 -9.99 -17.13
CA ARG A 76 -10.07 -9.98 -18.61
C ARG A 76 -11.39 -10.41 -19.21
N GLN A 77 -11.51 -10.34 -20.53
CA GLN A 77 -12.71 -10.80 -21.25
C GLN A 77 -12.96 -12.29 -21.06
N GLU A 78 -11.90 -13.08 -20.98
CA GLU A 78 -11.93 -14.53 -20.78
C GLU A 78 -12.13 -14.93 -19.31
N GLY A 79 -12.13 -13.97 -18.37
CA GLY A 79 -12.26 -14.18 -16.92
C GLY A 79 -11.08 -13.64 -16.13
N LEU A 80 -10.84 -14.24 -14.97
CA LEU A 80 -9.73 -13.86 -14.09
C LEU A 80 -8.41 -14.45 -14.57
N ALA A 81 -7.41 -13.60 -14.74
CA ALA A 81 -6.05 -13.99 -15.06
C ALA A 81 -5.11 -13.62 -13.88
N GLU A 82 -4.16 -14.48 -13.56
CA GLU A 82 -3.15 -14.21 -12.53
C GLU A 82 -2.24 -13.06 -12.97
N VAL A 83 -1.96 -12.15 -12.05
CA VAL A 83 -0.95 -11.09 -12.21
C VAL A 83 0.35 -11.57 -11.58
N ALA A 84 1.27 -12.05 -12.40
CA ALA A 84 2.54 -12.62 -11.92
C ALA A 84 3.40 -11.60 -11.19
N ASN A 85 3.43 -10.34 -11.66
CA ASN A 85 4.14 -9.23 -11.05
C ASN A 85 3.19 -8.04 -10.79
N PRO A 86 2.55 -7.98 -9.62
CA PRO A 86 1.65 -6.88 -9.26
C PRO A 86 2.33 -5.50 -9.27
N SER A 87 3.59 -5.42 -8.85
CA SER A 87 4.35 -4.16 -8.80
C SER A 87 4.52 -3.57 -10.20
N GLU A 88 4.88 -4.38 -11.19
CA GLU A 88 5.02 -3.94 -12.57
C GLU A 88 3.68 -3.44 -13.14
N TYR A 89 2.61 -4.18 -12.87
CA TYR A 89 1.26 -3.80 -13.27
C TYR A 89 0.83 -2.46 -12.66
N MET A 90 1.07 -2.26 -11.35
CA MET A 90 0.69 -1.03 -10.63
C MET A 90 1.49 0.21 -11.07
N LEU A 91 2.68 0.02 -11.64
CA LEU A 91 3.53 1.10 -12.15
C LEU A 91 3.34 1.38 -13.65
N THR A 92 2.52 0.58 -14.34
CA THR A 92 2.25 0.76 -15.78
C THR A 92 1.57 2.12 -16.03
N GLY A 93 2.12 2.88 -16.98
CA GLY A 93 1.57 4.20 -17.35
C GLY A 93 1.96 5.34 -16.39
N ARG A 94 2.86 5.10 -15.44
CA ARG A 94 3.41 6.16 -14.60
C ARG A 94 4.11 7.21 -15.47
N PRO A 95 3.80 8.52 -15.30
CA PRO A 95 4.51 9.57 -16.02
C PRO A 95 5.96 9.70 -15.50
N GLU A 96 6.89 9.84 -16.41
CA GLU A 96 8.27 10.19 -16.10
C GLU A 96 8.35 11.68 -15.70
N GLU A 97 9.26 12.04 -14.80
CA GLU A 97 9.53 13.42 -14.37
C GLU A 97 8.32 14.23 -13.88
N ALA A 98 7.25 13.58 -13.41
CA ALA A 98 6.10 14.28 -12.88
C ALA A 98 6.28 14.70 -11.42
N SER A 99 6.01 15.97 -11.12
CA SER A 99 5.91 16.43 -9.73
C SER A 99 4.71 15.77 -9.04
N GLY A 100 4.86 15.42 -7.76
CA GLY A 100 3.80 14.77 -6.99
C GLY A 100 3.69 13.27 -7.18
N SER A 101 4.50 12.63 -8.02
CA SER A 101 4.54 11.19 -8.22
C SER A 101 5.68 10.55 -7.44
N VAL A 102 5.38 9.61 -6.54
CA VAL A 102 6.36 8.89 -5.71
C VAL A 102 6.04 7.40 -5.69
N VAL A 103 7.03 6.56 -5.96
CA VAL A 103 6.88 5.10 -5.82
C VAL A 103 7.20 4.69 -4.40
N VAL A 104 6.30 3.93 -3.80
CA VAL A 104 6.47 3.34 -2.46
C VAL A 104 6.46 1.83 -2.53
N CYS A 105 7.16 1.18 -1.61
CA CYS A 105 7.07 -0.26 -1.44
C CYS A 105 6.26 -0.59 -0.18
N LEU A 106 5.12 -1.20 -0.39
CA LEU A 106 4.19 -1.67 0.63
C LEU A 106 4.37 -3.16 0.89
N LEU A 107 3.87 -3.64 2.02
CA LEU A 107 3.71 -5.06 2.29
C LEU A 107 2.22 -5.40 2.40
N GLU A 108 1.78 -6.26 1.53
CA GLU A 108 0.49 -6.92 1.66
C GLU A 108 0.71 -8.35 2.15
N GLY A 109 0.51 -8.54 3.46
CA GLY A 109 0.96 -9.76 4.14
C GLY A 109 2.49 -9.85 4.16
N THR A 110 3.05 -10.84 3.46
CA THR A 110 4.50 -11.00 3.26
C THR A 110 4.98 -10.56 1.88
N ARG A 111 4.05 -10.22 0.98
CA ARG A 111 4.36 -9.86 -0.41
C ARG A 111 4.67 -8.37 -0.53
N PRO A 112 5.87 -7.98 -1.01
CA PRO A 112 6.15 -6.60 -1.33
C PRO A 112 5.44 -6.21 -2.63
N ILE A 113 4.83 -5.03 -2.64
CA ILE A 113 4.16 -4.46 -3.82
C ILE A 113 4.60 -3.01 -3.95
N LEU A 114 5.10 -2.64 -5.14
CA LEU A 114 5.37 -1.26 -5.47
C LEU A 114 4.11 -0.61 -6.02
N VAL A 115 3.78 0.55 -5.47
CA VAL A 115 2.65 1.36 -5.94
C VAL A 115 3.06 2.81 -6.09
N GLU A 116 2.40 3.54 -6.97
CA GLU A 116 2.57 4.97 -7.12
C GLU A 116 1.62 5.72 -6.18
N ILE A 117 2.17 6.66 -5.40
CA ILE A 117 1.41 7.70 -4.70
C ILE A 117 1.46 8.96 -5.54
N GLN A 118 0.29 9.50 -5.86
CA GLN A 118 0.14 10.75 -6.57
C GLN A 118 -0.41 11.82 -5.63
N ALA A 119 0.21 12.98 -5.58
CA ALA A 119 -0.28 14.14 -4.86
C ALA A 119 -0.40 15.34 -5.78
N LEU A 120 -1.50 16.08 -5.64
CA LEU A 120 -1.69 17.38 -6.28
C LEU A 120 -1.97 18.41 -5.21
N VAL A 121 -1.12 19.42 -5.14
CA VAL A 121 -1.26 20.56 -4.23
C VAL A 121 -1.40 21.82 -5.07
N CYS A 122 -2.44 22.60 -4.84
CA CYS A 122 -2.68 23.87 -5.53
C CYS A 122 -3.28 24.91 -4.58
N ASP A 123 -3.19 26.19 -4.94
CA ASP A 123 -3.74 27.28 -4.13
C ASP A 123 -5.25 27.17 -4.03
N SER A 124 -5.78 27.26 -2.81
CA SER A 124 -7.22 27.30 -2.59
C SER A 124 -7.80 28.65 -2.93
N LYS A 125 -8.69 28.71 -3.93
CA LYS A 125 -9.32 29.97 -4.41
C LYS A 125 -10.56 30.34 -3.60
N PHE A 126 -11.11 29.48 -2.76
CA PHE A 126 -12.43 29.65 -2.13
C PHE A 126 -12.39 29.76 -0.60
N GLY A 127 -11.26 30.06 0.00
CA GLY A 127 -11.11 30.34 1.43
C GLY A 127 -11.19 29.13 2.36
N MET A 128 -11.71 27.99 1.89
CA MET A 128 -11.71 26.71 2.63
C MET A 128 -10.97 25.65 1.83
N PRO A 129 -9.76 25.27 2.24
CA PRO A 129 -8.95 24.27 1.55
C PRO A 129 -9.66 22.93 1.46
N ARG A 130 -9.70 22.34 0.28
CA ARG A 130 -10.24 21.01 0.02
C ARG A 130 -9.14 19.97 0.16
N ARG A 131 -9.46 18.90 0.81
CA ARG A 131 -8.55 17.76 0.96
C ARG A 131 -9.27 16.48 0.59
N THR A 132 -8.62 15.65 -0.20
CA THR A 132 -9.18 14.39 -0.67
C THR A 132 -8.09 13.32 -0.62
N ALA A 133 -8.43 12.13 -0.14
CA ALA A 133 -7.57 10.97 -0.17
C ALA A 133 -8.32 9.81 -0.81
N ALA A 134 -7.76 9.26 -1.87
CA ALA A 134 -8.23 8.05 -2.51
C ALA A 134 -7.20 6.93 -2.33
N GLY A 135 -7.62 5.81 -1.78
CA GLY A 135 -6.75 4.68 -1.46
C GLY A 135 -5.98 4.80 -0.15
N ALA A 136 -5.79 6.02 0.40
CA ALA A 136 -5.19 6.27 1.70
C ALA A 136 -6.23 6.74 2.72
N ASP A 137 -5.92 6.59 4.03
CA ASP A 137 -6.76 7.14 5.09
C ASP A 137 -6.72 8.68 5.09
N TYR A 138 -7.89 9.30 5.02
CA TYR A 138 -8.05 10.76 4.98
C TYR A 138 -7.46 11.45 6.21
N ASN A 139 -7.68 10.89 7.40
CA ASN A 139 -7.18 11.49 8.65
C ASN A 139 -5.66 11.39 8.71
N ARG A 140 -5.09 10.28 8.21
CA ARG A 140 -3.63 10.11 8.14
C ARG A 140 -2.99 11.13 7.22
N VAL A 141 -3.56 11.38 6.03
CA VAL A 141 -3.07 12.42 5.11
C VAL A 141 -3.10 13.80 5.76
N ASN A 142 -4.19 14.18 6.43
CA ASN A 142 -4.29 15.46 7.14
C ASN A 142 -3.26 15.60 8.27
N LEU A 143 -3.01 14.52 8.99
CA LEU A 143 -2.01 14.49 10.05
C LEU A 143 -0.59 14.69 9.49
N LEU A 144 -0.25 14.04 8.38
CA LEU A 144 1.03 14.21 7.70
C LEU A 144 1.22 15.63 7.16
N MET A 145 0.16 16.26 6.64
CA MET A 145 0.18 17.67 6.24
C MET A 145 0.48 18.60 7.43
N ALA A 146 -0.16 18.35 8.59
CA ALA A 146 0.12 19.12 9.80
C ALA A 146 1.57 18.93 10.30
N VAL A 147 2.12 17.74 10.18
CA VAL A 147 3.53 17.44 10.49
C VAL A 147 4.45 18.22 9.55
N LEU A 148 4.19 18.20 8.23
CA LEU A 148 4.96 18.98 7.24
C LEU A 148 4.96 20.47 7.58
N GLU A 149 3.81 21.02 7.89
CA GLU A 149 3.68 22.44 8.24
C GLU A 149 4.45 22.79 9.52
N LYS A 150 4.22 22.04 10.60
CA LYS A 150 4.79 22.33 11.91
C LYS A 150 6.27 21.98 12.02
N ARG A 151 6.73 20.91 11.37
CA ARG A 151 8.08 20.35 11.55
C ARG A 151 9.02 20.67 10.41
N ALA A 152 8.51 20.82 9.18
CA ALA A 152 9.34 21.07 8.01
C ALA A 152 9.16 22.50 7.42
N GLY A 153 8.21 23.28 7.92
CA GLY A 153 7.94 24.64 7.44
C GLY A 153 7.32 24.68 6.04
N ILE A 154 6.64 23.61 5.62
CA ILE A 154 5.90 23.56 4.35
C ILE A 154 4.46 23.97 4.63
N HIS A 155 4.11 25.19 4.27
CA HIS A 155 2.80 25.78 4.58
C HIS A 155 1.72 25.29 3.61
N LEU A 156 0.97 24.26 4.02
CA LEU A 156 -0.09 23.63 3.24
C LEU A 156 -1.50 24.03 3.71
N SER A 157 -1.62 24.83 4.77
CA SER A 157 -2.91 25.19 5.38
C SER A 157 -3.83 25.94 4.43
N GLY A 158 -3.28 26.76 3.52
CA GLY A 158 -4.01 27.51 2.51
C GLY A 158 -4.16 26.83 1.16
N SER A 159 -3.73 25.58 1.03
CA SER A 159 -3.70 24.87 -0.26
C SER A 159 -4.72 23.72 -0.29
N ASP A 160 -5.36 23.53 -1.44
CA ASP A 160 -6.08 22.32 -1.76
C ASP A 160 -5.07 21.18 -1.94
N ALA A 161 -5.37 19.99 -1.41
CA ALA A 161 -4.51 18.84 -1.50
C ALA A 161 -5.30 17.57 -1.83
N TYR A 162 -4.83 16.88 -2.84
CA TYR A 162 -5.41 15.63 -3.33
C TYR A 162 -4.33 14.57 -3.31
N VAL A 163 -4.60 13.44 -2.66
CA VAL A 163 -3.70 12.28 -2.61
C VAL A 163 -4.43 11.06 -3.18
N ASN A 164 -3.78 10.36 -4.09
CA ASN A 164 -4.32 9.18 -4.73
C ASN A 164 -3.27 8.06 -4.74
N ILE A 165 -3.67 6.85 -4.39
CA ILE A 165 -2.89 5.64 -4.64
C ILE A 165 -3.30 5.10 -5.99
N ALA A 166 -2.36 5.08 -6.95
CA ALA A 166 -2.61 4.59 -8.29
C ALA A 166 -3.07 3.12 -8.27
N GLY A 167 -3.89 2.74 -9.26
CA GLY A 167 -4.44 1.39 -9.34
C GLY A 167 -5.65 1.12 -8.45
N GLY A 168 -6.13 2.10 -7.64
CA GLY A 168 -7.35 1.98 -6.81
C GLY A 168 -7.19 1.07 -5.58
N MET A 169 -5.97 0.77 -5.15
CA MET A 169 -5.70 0.03 -3.91
C MET A 169 -6.10 0.87 -2.68
N LYS A 170 -6.68 0.20 -1.68
CA LYS A 170 -6.84 0.77 -0.35
C LYS A 170 -5.74 0.25 0.55
N VAL A 171 -4.92 1.15 1.07
CA VAL A 171 -3.74 0.82 1.85
C VAL A 171 -3.77 1.53 3.20
N ASN A 172 -3.51 0.79 4.27
CA ASN A 172 -3.41 1.31 5.64
C ASN A 172 -2.03 1.02 6.27
N GLU A 173 -1.02 0.79 5.46
CA GLU A 173 0.32 0.48 5.96
C GLU A 173 1.09 1.78 6.29
N PRO A 174 1.58 1.97 7.55
CA PRO A 174 2.32 3.18 7.93
C PRO A 174 3.60 3.42 7.11
N ALA A 175 4.16 2.39 6.48
CA ALA A 175 5.35 2.51 5.62
C ALA A 175 5.16 3.47 4.43
N MET A 176 3.90 3.78 4.05
CA MET A 176 3.59 4.72 2.98
C MET A 176 3.68 6.20 3.38
N ASP A 177 3.73 6.51 4.67
CA ASP A 177 3.68 7.90 5.16
C ASP A 177 4.74 8.77 4.55
N LEU A 178 5.99 8.27 4.50
CA LEU A 178 7.10 9.00 3.93
C LEU A 178 6.88 9.28 2.44
N GLY A 179 6.29 8.34 1.71
CA GLY A 179 5.92 8.53 0.31
C GLY A 179 4.85 9.61 0.14
N ILE A 180 3.82 9.63 0.99
CA ILE A 180 2.80 10.70 0.99
C ILE A 180 3.44 12.05 1.27
N VAL A 181 4.29 12.15 2.29
CA VAL A 181 5.02 13.36 2.64
C VAL A 181 5.83 13.87 1.45
N MET A 182 6.60 12.99 0.80
CA MET A 182 7.45 13.36 -0.33
C MET A 182 6.62 13.72 -1.57
N ALA A 183 5.51 13.04 -1.83
CA ALA A 183 4.60 13.37 -2.93
C ALA A 183 3.96 14.76 -2.73
N LEU A 184 3.49 15.07 -1.53
CA LEU A 184 2.94 16.39 -1.20
C LEU A 184 3.98 17.49 -1.38
N VAL A 185 5.21 17.31 -0.90
CA VAL A 185 6.29 18.30 -1.04
C VAL A 185 6.71 18.46 -2.49
N SER A 186 6.85 17.37 -3.24
CA SER A 186 7.17 17.36 -4.66
C SER A 186 6.14 18.17 -5.46
N SER A 187 4.85 17.91 -5.23
CA SER A 187 3.76 18.66 -5.86
C SER A 187 3.76 20.15 -5.44
N PHE A 188 3.89 20.43 -4.14
CA PHE A 188 3.91 21.80 -3.63
C PHE A 188 5.05 22.65 -4.21
N ARG A 189 6.24 22.06 -4.39
CA ARG A 189 7.40 22.71 -5.00
C ARG A 189 7.43 22.66 -6.52
N ASN A 190 6.49 21.94 -7.13
CA ASN A 190 6.47 21.62 -8.55
C ASN A 190 7.82 21.05 -9.04
N ARG A 191 8.41 20.13 -8.28
CA ARG A 191 9.69 19.47 -8.58
C ARG A 191 9.51 17.96 -8.55
N PRO A 192 9.90 17.23 -9.60
CA PRO A 192 9.84 15.79 -9.61
C PRO A 192 10.80 15.18 -8.57
N MET A 193 10.50 13.97 -8.16
CA MET A 193 11.40 13.15 -7.38
C MET A 193 12.59 12.70 -8.22
N MET A 194 13.70 12.38 -7.54
CA MET A 194 14.83 11.72 -8.17
C MET A 194 14.35 10.43 -8.87
N GLU A 195 14.75 10.27 -10.13
CA GLU A 195 14.37 9.11 -10.94
C GLU A 195 14.78 7.78 -10.30
N ASN A 196 14.11 6.73 -10.70
CA ASN A 196 14.37 5.35 -10.27
C ASN A 196 14.50 5.20 -8.74
N THR A 197 13.66 5.95 -8.00
CA THR A 197 13.67 6.00 -6.54
C THR A 197 12.40 5.40 -5.97
N ILE A 198 12.56 4.48 -5.01
CA ILE A 198 11.48 4.06 -4.11
C ILE A 198 11.63 4.71 -2.75
N VAL A 199 10.49 4.82 -2.07
CA VAL A 199 10.43 5.42 -0.74
C VAL A 199 9.63 4.52 0.19
N PHE A 200 10.03 4.38 1.45
CA PHE A 200 9.19 3.83 2.49
C PHE A 200 9.64 4.29 3.88
N GLY A 201 8.71 4.47 4.80
CA GLY A 201 8.97 4.85 6.18
C GLY A 201 7.71 5.34 6.87
N GLU A 202 7.58 5.07 8.18
CA GLU A 202 6.54 5.64 9.02
C GLU A 202 6.96 7.04 9.48
N VAL A 203 6.02 7.97 9.57
CA VAL A 203 6.26 9.33 10.03
C VAL A 203 5.52 9.59 11.34
N GLY A 204 6.25 9.94 12.39
CA GLY A 204 5.68 10.32 13.67
C GLY A 204 5.32 11.81 13.78
N LEU A 205 4.55 12.17 14.82
CA LEU A 205 4.05 13.55 15.03
C LEU A 205 5.15 14.57 15.35
N ALA A 206 6.29 14.10 15.88
CA ALA A 206 7.44 14.97 16.08
C ALA A 206 8.25 15.22 14.80
N GLY A 207 7.83 14.60 13.67
CA GLY A 207 8.50 14.68 12.37
C GLY A 207 9.64 13.69 12.22
N GLU A 208 9.77 12.73 13.13
CA GLU A 208 10.74 11.64 13.04
C GLU A 208 10.31 10.61 11.99
N VAL A 209 11.28 9.99 11.34
CA VAL A 209 11.07 8.86 10.42
C VAL A 209 11.43 7.57 11.15
N ARG A 210 10.43 6.70 11.32
CA ARG A 210 10.48 5.47 12.11
C ARG A 210 10.74 4.24 11.25
N ALA A 211 11.29 3.21 11.89
CA ALA A 211 11.49 1.90 11.28
C ALA A 211 10.18 1.28 10.80
N VAL A 212 10.27 0.54 9.72
CA VAL A 212 9.19 -0.29 9.18
C VAL A 212 9.58 -1.76 9.19
N SER A 213 8.58 -2.63 9.13
CA SER A 213 8.79 -4.07 9.06
C SER A 213 9.45 -4.48 7.75
N GLN A 214 10.30 -5.50 7.80
CA GLN A 214 10.89 -6.20 6.67
C GLN A 214 11.53 -5.29 5.58
N PRO A 215 12.42 -4.35 5.92
CA PRO A 215 13.00 -3.42 4.96
C PRO A 215 13.80 -4.13 3.87
N GLN A 216 14.44 -5.26 4.17
CA GLN A 216 15.21 -6.03 3.19
C GLN A 216 14.34 -6.57 2.05
N ILE A 217 13.14 -7.05 2.34
CA ILE A 217 12.23 -7.60 1.32
C ILE A 217 11.77 -6.48 0.38
N ARG A 218 11.48 -5.29 0.91
CA ARG A 218 11.12 -4.10 0.12
C ARG A 218 12.23 -3.69 -0.84
N ILE A 219 13.47 -3.68 -0.35
CA ILE A 219 14.65 -3.36 -1.16
C ILE A 219 14.86 -4.41 -2.25
N ASN A 220 14.72 -5.69 -1.92
CA ASN A 220 14.90 -6.77 -2.89
C ASN A 220 13.89 -6.66 -4.05
N GLU A 221 12.64 -6.29 -3.75
CA GLU A 221 11.62 -6.08 -4.80
C GLU A 221 11.96 -4.86 -5.67
N ALA A 222 12.44 -3.76 -5.07
CA ALA A 222 12.90 -2.60 -5.80
C ALA A 222 14.05 -2.93 -6.75
N VAL A 223 15.05 -3.66 -6.28
CA VAL A 223 16.21 -4.11 -7.10
C VAL A 223 15.74 -5.01 -8.25
N LYS A 224 14.79 -5.92 -8.00
CA LYS A 224 14.22 -6.80 -9.03
C LYS A 224 13.55 -6.02 -10.17
N LEU A 225 12.95 -4.87 -9.84
CA LEU A 225 12.26 -3.99 -10.79
C LEU A 225 13.15 -2.87 -11.36
N GLY A 226 14.47 -2.90 -11.08
CA GLY A 226 15.43 -2.00 -11.67
C GLY A 226 15.55 -0.62 -11.01
N PHE A 227 15.00 -0.43 -9.80
CA PHE A 227 15.17 0.81 -9.07
C PHE A 227 16.62 0.95 -8.58
N GLY A 228 17.19 2.14 -8.81
CA GLY A 228 18.57 2.47 -8.45
C GLY A 228 18.73 3.15 -7.09
N ASN A 229 17.66 3.70 -6.53
CA ASN A 229 17.68 4.45 -5.27
C ASN A 229 16.54 4.02 -4.34
N CYS A 230 16.83 4.05 -3.04
CA CYS A 230 15.84 3.78 -1.99
C CYS A 230 15.99 4.79 -0.85
N ILE A 231 14.97 5.59 -0.58
CA ILE A 231 14.88 6.48 0.57
C ILE A 231 14.12 5.75 1.68
N LEU A 232 14.76 5.59 2.82
CA LEU A 232 14.26 4.75 3.91
C LEU A 232 14.66 5.31 5.28
N PRO A 233 14.04 4.84 6.39
CA PRO A 233 14.44 5.26 7.73
C PRO A 233 15.90 4.91 8.01
N GLN A 234 16.67 5.87 8.51
CA GLN A 234 18.09 5.70 8.88
C GLN A 234 18.31 4.50 9.82
N VAL A 235 17.37 4.26 10.73
CA VAL A 235 17.44 3.16 11.69
C VAL A 235 17.35 1.78 11.03
N CYS A 236 16.73 1.66 9.86
CA CYS A 236 16.63 0.41 9.11
C CYS A 236 17.97 -0.03 8.51
N LEU A 237 18.88 0.91 8.22
CA LEU A 237 20.17 0.62 7.58
C LEU A 237 21.03 -0.35 8.39
N LYS A 238 20.89 -0.38 9.71
CA LYS A 238 21.65 -1.27 10.60
C LYS A 238 21.36 -2.76 10.34
N ASN A 239 20.15 -3.08 9.86
CA ASN A 239 19.68 -4.46 9.71
C ASN A 239 19.56 -4.89 8.23
N ILE A 240 20.09 -4.09 7.30
CA ILE A 240 20.03 -4.37 5.87
C ILE A 240 21.38 -4.95 5.43
N LYS A 241 21.33 -6.02 4.64
CA LYS A 241 22.53 -6.55 3.98
C LYS A 241 22.99 -5.54 2.92
N LYS A 242 24.25 -5.12 3.01
CA LYS A 242 24.85 -4.22 2.01
C LYS A 242 24.72 -4.82 0.62
N THR A 243 24.32 -3.99 -0.33
CA THR A 243 24.21 -4.35 -1.74
C THR A 243 24.67 -3.16 -2.59
N ASP A 244 25.39 -3.43 -3.63
CA ASP A 244 25.84 -2.41 -4.60
C ASP A 244 24.81 -2.18 -5.71
N LYS A 245 23.67 -2.90 -5.66
CA LYS A 245 22.63 -2.86 -6.69
C LYS A 245 21.68 -1.67 -6.56
N ILE A 246 21.62 -1.05 -5.38
CA ILE A 246 20.72 0.06 -5.08
C ILE A 246 21.37 1.00 -4.07
N ASN A 247 21.32 2.28 -4.32
CA ASN A 247 21.80 3.31 -3.39
C ASN A 247 20.78 3.51 -2.26
N LEU A 248 21.21 3.34 -1.01
CA LEU A 248 20.37 3.46 0.17
C LEU A 248 20.58 4.82 0.84
N ILE A 249 19.52 5.65 0.84
CA ILE A 249 19.53 7.00 1.40
C ILE A 249 18.74 6.96 2.71
N GLY A 250 19.43 6.89 3.83
CA GLY A 250 18.83 6.89 5.17
C GLY A 250 18.47 8.29 5.61
N ILE A 251 17.23 8.47 6.10
CA ILE A 251 16.75 9.72 6.67
C ILE A 251 16.16 9.52 8.06
N SER A 252 16.27 10.53 8.91
CA SER A 252 15.80 10.48 10.30
C SER A 252 14.59 11.37 10.56
N SER A 253 14.32 12.33 9.69
CA SER A 253 13.23 13.30 9.87
C SER A 253 12.59 13.73 8.54
N VAL A 254 11.38 14.27 8.64
CA VAL A 254 10.70 14.89 7.47
C VAL A 254 11.49 16.08 6.92
N LYS A 255 12.30 16.76 7.73
CA LYS A 255 13.20 17.83 7.25
C LYS A 255 14.26 17.28 6.30
N ASP A 256 14.78 16.09 6.56
CA ASP A 256 15.76 15.44 5.69
C ASP A 256 15.10 15.03 4.36
N ALA A 257 13.86 14.49 4.43
CA ALA A 257 13.08 14.17 3.24
C ALA A 257 12.85 15.39 2.34
N VAL A 258 12.47 16.53 2.92
CA VAL A 258 12.20 17.79 2.21
C VAL A 258 13.46 18.34 1.49
N LYS A 259 14.66 18.04 1.97
CA LYS A 259 15.93 18.48 1.33
C LYS A 259 16.26 17.68 0.07
N LEU A 260 15.66 16.51 -0.11
CA LEU A 260 15.90 15.64 -1.27
C LEU A 260 15.03 16.01 -2.48
N ILE A 261 14.12 16.96 -2.33
CA ILE A 261 13.23 17.51 -3.34
C ILE A 261 13.55 19.00 -3.53
#